data_725930aeab988c384ae318827ed198ab
#
_entry.id   725930aeab988c384ae318827ed198ab
#
_cell.length_a   1.000
_cell.length_b   1.000
_cell.length_c   1.000
_cell.angle_alpha   90.00
_cell.angle_beta   90.00
_cell.angle_gamma   90.00
#
_symmetry.space_group_name_H-M   'P 1'
#
loop_
_entity.id
_entity.type
_entity.pdbx_description
1 polymer ?
#
loop_
_entity_poly.entity_id
_entity_poly.type
_entity_poly.pdbx_seq_one_letter_code
_entity_poly.pdbx_strand_id
1 'polypeptide(L)'
;MYIRRLQQLEEISHSFKGVREAYAIQAGREIRVIVEPDQLSDDDAAMLARSLSQKIEQGLQYPGQIQVTVIRETRAVAHAR
;
A
#
# COMPACT_ATOMS: atom_id res chain seq x y z
N MET A 1 2.40 15.68 12.08
CA MET A 1 2.71 16.49 10.91
C MET A 1 2.38 15.75 9.64
N TYR A 2 1.98 16.48 8.62
CA TYR A 2 1.48 15.91 7.38
C TYR A 2 2.48 14.97 6.70
N ILE A 3 3.72 15.40 6.48
CA ILE A 3 4.74 14.58 5.79
C ILE A 3 5.04 13.32 6.59
N ARG A 4 5.10 13.46 7.92
CA ARG A 4 5.39 12.32 8.79
C ARG A 4 4.29 11.25 8.70
N ARG A 5 3.03 11.67 8.57
CA ARG A 5 1.93 10.72 8.42
C ARG A 5 2.02 9.95 7.11
N LEU A 6 2.40 10.63 6.02
CA LEU A 6 2.59 9.96 4.74
C LEU A 6 3.70 8.93 4.83
N GLN A 7 4.80 9.27 5.48
CA GLN A 7 5.91 8.34 5.68
C GLN A 7 5.49 7.14 6.51
N GLN A 8 4.69 7.36 7.56
CA GLN A 8 4.21 6.28 8.40
C GLN A 8 3.29 5.33 7.64
N LEU A 9 2.43 5.86 6.77
CA LEU A 9 1.59 5.03 5.91
C LEU A 9 2.43 4.13 5.03
N GLU A 10 3.46 4.69 4.41
CA GLU A 10 4.33 3.92 3.53
C GLU A 10 5.15 2.89 4.31
N GLU A 11 5.65 3.26 5.48
CA GLU A 11 6.40 2.33 6.33
C GLU A 11 5.55 1.16 6.79
N ILE A 12 4.32 1.42 7.24
CA ILE A 12 3.40 0.37 7.65
C ILE A 12 3.14 -0.58 6.48
N SER A 13 2.94 -0.02 5.29
CA SER A 13 2.68 -0.82 4.10
C SER A 13 3.87 -1.71 3.76
N HIS A 14 5.08 -1.19 3.85
CA HIS A 14 6.29 -1.97 3.56
C HIS A 14 6.60 -3.02 4.62
N SER A 15 5.97 -2.97 5.78
CA SER A 15 6.17 -3.99 6.80
C SER A 15 5.53 -5.33 6.45
N PHE A 16 4.65 -5.36 5.46
CA PHE A 16 4.01 -6.59 5.01
C PHE A 16 4.86 -7.29 3.95
N LYS A 17 4.91 -8.62 4.04
CA LYS A 17 5.65 -9.42 3.09
C LYS A 17 5.03 -9.33 1.70
N GLY A 18 5.87 -9.25 0.68
CA GLY A 18 5.42 -9.23 -0.71
C GLY A 18 5.14 -7.84 -1.25
N VAL A 19 5.24 -6.81 -0.44
CA VAL A 19 5.04 -5.43 -0.89
C VAL A 19 6.30 -4.96 -1.60
N ARG A 20 6.14 -4.54 -2.85
CA ARG A 20 7.24 -4.01 -3.65
C ARG A 20 7.31 -2.49 -3.59
N GLU A 21 6.17 -1.84 -3.71
CA GLU A 21 6.08 -0.38 -3.68
C GLU A 21 4.85 0.03 -2.87
N ALA A 22 4.96 1.16 -2.21
CA ALA A 22 3.83 1.74 -1.49
C ALA A 22 3.95 3.25 -1.55
N TYR A 23 2.89 3.93 -1.93
CA TYR A 23 2.87 5.39 -1.95
C TYR A 23 1.52 5.93 -1.56
N ALA A 24 1.58 6.98 -0.76
CA ALA A 24 0.40 7.72 -0.36
C ALA A 24 0.07 8.73 -1.46
N ILE A 25 -1.20 8.81 -1.81
CA ILE A 25 -1.68 9.75 -2.81
C ILE A 25 -2.86 10.53 -2.24
N GLN A 26 -3.25 11.58 -2.94
CA GLN A 26 -4.39 12.44 -2.55
C GLN A 26 -4.23 12.95 -1.12
N ALA A 27 -3.02 13.47 -0.82
CA ALA A 27 -2.72 14.03 0.50
C ALA A 27 -2.92 13.01 1.64
N GLY A 28 -2.61 11.74 1.36
CA GLY A 28 -2.72 10.68 2.37
C GLY A 28 -4.11 10.11 2.54
N ARG A 29 -5.03 10.40 1.62
CA ARG A 29 -6.37 9.82 1.65
C ARG A 29 -6.42 8.44 1.04
N GLU A 30 -5.38 8.06 0.30
CA GLU A 30 -5.26 6.75 -0.30
C GLU A 30 -3.82 6.28 -0.20
N ILE A 31 -3.65 5.00 0.14
CA ILE A 31 -2.34 4.34 0.03
C ILE A 31 -2.45 3.29 -1.06
N ARG A 32 -1.58 3.37 -2.04
CA ARG A 32 -1.48 2.35 -3.10
C ARG A 32 -0.29 1.47 -2.83
N VAL A 33 -0.55 0.17 -2.87
CA VAL A 33 0.45 -0.84 -2.55
C VAL A 33 0.54 -1.79 -3.72
N ILE A 34 1.75 -1.89 -4.29
CA ILE A 34 2.01 -2.81 -5.39
C ILE A 34 2.74 -4.01 -4.83
N VAL A 35 2.20 -5.19 -5.06
CA VAL A 35 2.74 -6.43 -4.52
C VAL A 35 3.36 -7.26 -5.62
N GLU A 36 4.26 -8.16 -5.21
CA GLU A 36 4.90 -9.10 -6.12
C GLU A 36 3.88 -10.17 -6.55
N PRO A 37 3.54 -10.24 -7.83
CA PRO A 37 2.52 -11.17 -8.29
C PRO A 37 2.94 -12.62 -8.15
N ASP A 38 4.24 -12.89 -8.05
CA ASP A 38 4.75 -14.25 -7.85
C ASP A 38 4.61 -14.72 -6.41
N GLN A 39 4.51 -13.79 -5.47
CA GLN A 39 4.47 -14.11 -4.04
C GLN A 39 3.07 -14.06 -3.46
N LEU A 40 2.19 -13.27 -4.04
CA LEU A 40 0.84 -13.08 -3.54
C LEU A 40 -0.16 -13.34 -4.65
N SER A 41 -1.17 -14.14 -4.33
CA SER A 41 -2.32 -14.36 -5.20
C SER A 41 -3.30 -13.19 -5.10
N ASP A 42 -4.34 -13.23 -5.93
CA ASP A 42 -5.40 -12.23 -5.85
C ASP A 42 -6.11 -12.29 -4.49
N ASP A 43 -6.32 -13.50 -3.96
CA ASP A 43 -6.92 -13.66 -2.64
C ASP A 43 -6.02 -13.09 -1.56
N ASP A 44 -4.71 -13.33 -1.67
CA ASP A 44 -3.73 -12.76 -0.74
C ASP A 44 -3.74 -11.23 -0.79
N ALA A 45 -3.89 -10.66 -1.96
CA ALA A 45 -3.96 -9.19 -2.12
C ALA A 45 -5.19 -8.64 -1.43
N ALA A 46 -6.33 -9.32 -1.54
CA ALA A 46 -7.55 -8.91 -0.85
C ALA A 46 -7.38 -8.99 0.66
N MET A 47 -6.74 -10.05 1.16
CA MET A 47 -6.46 -10.19 2.59
C MET A 47 -5.47 -9.13 3.07
N LEU A 48 -4.47 -8.81 2.26
CA LEU A 48 -3.51 -7.78 2.60
C LEU A 48 -4.19 -6.41 2.73
N ALA A 49 -5.09 -6.09 1.82
CA ALA A 49 -5.82 -4.82 1.89
C ALA A 49 -6.57 -4.70 3.22
N ARG A 50 -7.21 -5.78 3.64
CA ARG A 50 -7.94 -5.80 4.90
C ARG A 50 -7.01 -5.69 6.10
N SER A 51 -5.93 -6.48 6.11
CA SER A 51 -4.98 -6.47 7.21
C SER A 51 -4.28 -5.12 7.33
N LEU A 52 -3.93 -4.53 6.19
CA LEU A 52 -3.27 -3.22 6.17
C LEU A 52 -4.21 -2.14 6.67
N SER A 53 -5.47 -2.16 6.26
CA SER A 53 -6.43 -1.16 6.72
C SER A 53 -6.61 -1.23 8.24
N GLN A 54 -6.64 -2.45 8.80
CA GLN A 54 -6.75 -2.63 10.25
C GLN A 54 -5.51 -2.10 10.97
N LYS A 55 -4.34 -2.36 10.41
CA LYS A 55 -3.10 -1.89 11.03
C LYS A 55 -3.00 -0.37 11.00
N ILE A 56 -3.46 0.25 9.92
CA ILE A 56 -3.49 1.71 9.82
C ILE A 56 -4.46 2.29 10.87
N GLU A 57 -5.63 1.71 11.01
CA GLU A 57 -6.60 2.16 12.02
C GLU A 57 -6.03 2.09 13.43
N GLN A 58 -5.26 1.05 13.73
CA GLN A 58 -4.69 0.86 15.05
C GLN A 58 -3.47 1.73 15.29
N GLY A 59 -2.69 1.99 14.26
CA GLY A 59 -1.40 2.64 14.40
C GLY A 59 -1.39 4.14 14.15
N LEU A 60 -2.40 4.65 13.46
CA LEU A 60 -2.44 6.06 13.08
C LEU A 60 -3.79 6.65 13.45
N GLN A 61 -3.75 7.88 13.95
CA GLN A 61 -4.98 8.64 14.18
C GLN A 61 -5.23 9.49 12.95
N TYR A 62 -6.34 9.21 12.29
CA TYR A 62 -6.70 9.90 11.06
C TYR A 62 -8.13 10.41 11.18
N PRO A 63 -8.36 11.67 10.85
CA PRO A 63 -9.72 12.21 10.83
C PRO A 63 -10.40 11.84 9.52
N GLY A 64 -10.92 10.65 9.38
CA GLY A 64 -11.59 10.21 8.18
C GLY A 64 -11.09 8.86 7.72
N GLN A 65 -11.48 8.49 6.51
CA GLN A 65 -11.13 7.20 5.95
C GLN A 65 -9.91 7.29 5.07
N ILE A 66 -9.11 6.24 5.08
CA ILE A 66 -8.02 6.06 4.14
C ILE A 66 -8.36 4.89 3.24
N GLN A 67 -8.36 5.12 1.94
CA GLN A 67 -8.58 4.04 0.99
C GLN A 67 -7.27 3.24 0.85
N VAL A 68 -7.37 1.94 1.02
CA VAL A 68 -6.23 1.04 0.83
C VAL A 68 -6.44 0.28 -0.47
N THR A 69 -5.55 0.50 -1.43
CA THR A 69 -5.62 -0.14 -2.74
C THR A 69 -4.40 -1.03 -2.90
N VAL A 70 -4.64 -2.33 -3.03
CA VAL A 70 -3.57 -3.29 -3.29
C VAL A 70 -3.63 -3.70 -4.76
N ILE A 71 -2.52 -3.54 -5.45
CA ILE A 71 -2.43 -3.79 -6.88
C ILE A 71 -1.47 -4.94 -7.12
N ARG A 72 -1.97 -5.97 -7.80
CA ARG A 72 -1.18 -7.09 -8.26
C ARG A 72 -1.08 -6.96 -9.78
N GLU A 73 0.12 -6.70 -10.28
CA GLU A 73 0.28 -6.39 -11.71
C GLU A 73 1.51 -7.07 -12.29
N THR A 74 1.46 -7.29 -13.60
CA THR A 74 2.61 -7.69 -14.37
C THR A 74 3.07 -6.48 -15.19
N ARG A 75 4.36 -6.14 -15.08
CA ARG A 75 4.96 -5.06 -15.86
C ARG A 75 5.97 -5.61 -16.84
N ALA A 76 5.90 -5.10 -18.06
CA ALA A 76 6.92 -5.36 -19.08
C ALA A 76 7.52 -4.02 -19.46
N VAL A 77 8.85 -3.91 -19.35
CA VAL A 77 9.55 -2.65 -19.62
C VAL A 77 10.56 -2.88 -20.73
N ALA A 78 10.56 -1.99 -21.69
CA ALA A 78 11.57 -1.96 -22.76
C ALA A 78 12.01 -0.52 -22.94
N HIS A 79 13.24 -0.35 -23.44
CA HIS A 79 13.77 0.98 -23.66
C HIS A 79 13.96 1.23 -25.14
N ALA A 80 13.46 2.37 -25.63
CA ALA A 80 13.72 2.85 -26.98
C ALA A 80 15.01 3.66 -26.96
N ARG A 81 15.79 3.54 -28.03
CA ARG A 81 17.01 4.28 -28.18
C ARG A 81 17.08 4.97 -29.53
#